data_b5cf325935c3452207bfcf2aac9b00ef
#
_entry.id   b5cf325935c3452207bfcf2aac9b00ef
#
_cell.length_a   1.000
_cell.length_b   1.000
_cell.length_c   1.000
_cell.angle_alpha   90.00
_cell.angle_beta   90.00
_cell.angle_gamma   90.00
#
_symmetry.space_group_name_H-M   'P 1'
#
loop_
_entity.id
_entity.type
_entity.pdbx_description
1 polymer ?
#
loop_
_entity_poly.entity_id
_entity_poly.type
_entity_poly.pdbx_seq_one_letter_code
_entity_poly.pdbx_strand_id
1 'polypeptide(L)'
;MTQGDVYWYTFKEPDRRRPVLILTRNSAISFLTALTVAPITTTIRDIPTEVVLTTEDGLLSDCAVNLDNIQTIPKARMGPFVAHLSIRRMREVLSAIEFALGFDSVR
;
A
#
# COMPACT_ATOMS: atom_id res chain seq x y z
N MET A 1 -5.31 1.16 -13.37
CA MET A 1 -4.61 0.68 -12.15
C MET A 1 -3.12 0.62 -12.40
N THR A 2 -2.34 1.24 -11.55
CA THR A 2 -0.87 1.25 -11.66
C THR A 2 -0.25 1.06 -10.28
N GLN A 3 1.00 0.62 -10.24
CA GLN A 3 1.78 0.57 -9.01
C GLN A 3 1.84 1.98 -8.41
N GLY A 4 1.59 2.08 -7.11
CA GLY A 4 1.52 3.35 -6.42
C GLY A 4 0.13 3.92 -6.29
N ASP A 5 -0.85 3.35 -6.99
CA ASP A 5 -2.25 3.74 -6.81
C ASP A 5 -2.76 3.24 -5.46
N VAL A 6 -3.65 4.02 -4.86
CA VAL A 6 -4.36 3.69 -3.63
C VAL A 6 -5.84 3.53 -3.95
N TYR A 7 -6.40 2.41 -3.55
CA TYR A 7 -7.82 2.09 -3.74
C TYR A 7 -8.44 1.67 -2.42
N TRP A 8 -9.73 1.88 -2.27
CA TRP A 8 -10.48 1.30 -1.15
C TRP A 8 -10.58 -0.21 -1.34
N TYR A 9 -10.54 -0.94 -0.22
CA TYR A 9 -10.75 -2.38 -0.20
C TYR A 9 -11.45 -2.77 1.10
N THR A 10 -12.41 -3.69 1.02
CA THR A 10 -13.12 -4.19 2.20
C THR A 10 -12.62 -5.60 2.52
N PHE A 11 -11.92 -5.73 3.63
CA PHE A 11 -11.45 -7.01 4.14
C PHE A 11 -12.61 -7.80 4.73
N LYS A 12 -12.39 -9.09 5.00
CA LYS A 12 -13.50 -9.99 5.40
C LYS A 12 -14.15 -9.63 6.73
N GLU A 13 -13.38 -9.13 7.66
CA GLU A 13 -13.90 -8.80 8.97
C GLU A 13 -14.78 -7.55 8.90
N PRO A 14 -15.80 -7.41 9.78
CA PRO A 14 -16.63 -6.22 9.81
C PRO A 14 -15.78 -4.96 9.98
N ASP A 15 -16.21 -3.88 9.33
CA ASP A 15 -15.59 -2.55 9.47
C ASP A 15 -14.12 -2.51 9.05
N ARG A 16 -13.71 -3.44 8.19
CA ARG A 16 -12.34 -3.50 7.70
C ARG A 16 -12.19 -2.90 6.31
N ARG A 17 -12.93 -1.82 6.05
CA ARG A 17 -12.76 -1.05 4.83
C ARG A 17 -11.56 -0.12 5.02
N ARG A 18 -10.54 -0.31 4.21
CA ARG A 18 -9.29 0.46 4.30
C ARG A 18 -8.77 0.81 2.92
N PRO A 19 -8.03 1.91 2.79
CA PRO A 19 -7.23 2.11 1.58
C PRO A 19 -6.11 1.07 1.54
N VAL A 20 -5.78 0.64 0.34
CA VAL A 20 -4.64 -0.24 0.10
C VAL A 20 -3.76 0.32 -1.00
N LEU A 21 -2.46 0.20 -0.85
CA LEU A 21 -1.48 0.65 -1.83
C LEU A 21 -1.10 -0.51 -2.75
N ILE A 22 -1.23 -0.32 -4.06
CA ILE A 22 -0.83 -1.34 -5.03
C ILE A 22 0.70 -1.38 -5.13
N LEU A 23 1.26 -2.56 -4.87
CA LEU A 23 2.69 -2.81 -4.95
C LEU A 23 3.08 -3.61 -6.19
N THR A 24 2.14 -4.29 -6.82
CA THR A 24 2.40 -5.12 -8.01
C THR A 24 3.00 -4.27 -9.13
N ARG A 25 3.99 -4.83 -9.83
CA ARG A 25 4.63 -4.17 -10.97
C ARG A 25 3.62 -3.90 -12.09
N ASN A 26 3.78 -2.78 -12.77
CA ASN A 26 2.85 -2.37 -13.81
C ASN A 26 2.72 -3.39 -14.95
N SER A 27 3.79 -4.09 -15.31
CA SER A 27 3.77 -5.06 -16.41
C SER A 27 2.89 -6.28 -16.13
N ALA A 28 2.48 -6.50 -14.88
CA ALA A 28 1.68 -7.66 -14.50
C ALA A 28 0.23 -7.33 -14.13
N ILE A 29 -0.07 -6.06 -13.84
CA ILE A 29 -1.38 -5.67 -13.32
C ILE A 29 -2.52 -6.05 -14.27
N SER A 30 -2.31 -5.94 -15.58
CA SER A 30 -3.37 -6.18 -16.56
C SER A 30 -3.80 -7.64 -16.65
N PHE A 31 -2.91 -8.59 -16.35
CA PHE A 31 -3.23 -10.01 -16.51
C PHE A 31 -3.33 -10.80 -15.21
N LEU A 32 -2.84 -10.28 -14.09
CA LEU A 32 -3.02 -10.97 -12.81
C LEU A 32 -4.44 -10.80 -12.30
N THR A 33 -4.97 -11.83 -11.67
CA THR A 33 -6.29 -11.79 -11.04
C THR A 33 -6.23 -11.34 -9.59
N ALA A 34 -5.03 -11.37 -9.00
CA ALA A 34 -4.79 -10.92 -7.63
C ALA A 34 -3.58 -10.00 -7.62
N LEU A 35 -3.62 -8.98 -6.78
CA LEU A 35 -2.56 -7.97 -6.68
C LEU A 35 -1.98 -7.97 -5.28
N THR A 36 -0.68 -7.68 -5.21
CA THR A 36 0.03 -7.49 -3.95
C THR A 36 -0.16 -6.06 -3.49
N VAL A 37 -0.60 -5.89 -2.27
CA VAL A 37 -0.92 -4.59 -1.69
C VAL A 37 -0.41 -4.47 -0.26
N ALA A 38 -0.31 -3.23 0.23
CA ALA A 38 -0.08 -2.93 1.63
C ALA A 38 -1.25 -2.12 2.16
N PRO A 39 -1.84 -2.49 3.31
CA PRO A 39 -2.95 -1.74 3.87
C PRO A 39 -2.47 -0.42 4.47
N ILE A 40 -3.36 0.56 4.47
CA ILE A 40 -3.11 1.88 5.04
C ILE A 40 -3.99 2.02 6.28
N THR A 41 -3.38 2.43 7.38
CA THR A 41 -4.04 2.54 8.68
C THR A 41 -3.94 3.97 9.22
N THR A 42 -4.95 4.39 9.99
CA THR A 42 -4.90 5.66 10.70
C THR A 42 -4.08 5.57 12.00
N THR A 43 -3.73 4.36 12.43
CA THR A 43 -2.86 4.15 13.58
C THR A 43 -1.41 4.26 13.13
N ILE A 44 -0.75 5.38 13.45
CA ILE A 44 0.62 5.66 13.06
C ILE A 44 1.54 5.29 14.22
N ARG A 45 2.50 4.38 13.96
CA ARG A 45 3.48 3.95 14.95
C ARG A 45 4.85 4.61 14.76
N ASP A 46 5.07 5.24 13.60
CA ASP A 46 6.31 5.90 13.24
C ASP A 46 7.53 4.97 13.37
N ILE A 47 7.42 3.82 12.72
CA ILE A 47 8.46 2.78 12.71
C ILE A 47 8.95 2.57 11.27
N PRO A 48 10.18 1.98 11.11
CA PRO A 48 10.79 1.86 9.77
C PRO A 48 10.00 1.03 8.76
N THR A 49 9.06 0.21 9.20
CA THR A 49 8.21 -0.59 8.32
C THR A 49 6.96 0.17 7.86
N GLU A 50 6.81 1.43 8.26
CA GLU A 50 5.68 2.28 7.86
C GLU A 50 6.14 3.47 7.05
N VAL A 51 5.26 3.94 6.16
CA VAL A 51 5.44 5.21 5.45
C VAL A 51 4.26 6.10 5.82
N VAL A 52 4.53 7.22 6.50
CA VAL A 52 3.49 8.16 6.91
C VAL A 52 3.07 9.00 5.72
N LEU A 53 1.76 9.07 5.47
CA LEU A 53 1.15 9.87 4.42
C LEU A 53 0.24 10.91 5.04
N THR A 54 -0.01 11.98 4.29
CA THR A 54 -0.86 13.08 4.73
C THR A 54 -1.90 13.42 3.66
N THR A 55 -2.70 14.45 3.93
CA THR A 55 -3.65 14.95 2.94
C THR A 55 -2.97 15.48 1.68
N GLU A 56 -1.70 15.89 1.77
CA GLU A 56 -0.94 16.31 0.59
C GLU A 56 -0.69 15.16 -0.38
N ASP A 57 -0.73 13.93 0.10
CA ASP A 57 -0.59 12.73 -0.73
C ASP A 57 -1.93 12.29 -1.33
N GLY A 58 -3.01 13.00 -1.02
CA GLY A 58 -4.35 12.68 -1.52
C GLY A 58 -5.17 11.80 -0.59
N LEU A 59 -4.70 11.54 0.62
CA LEU A 59 -5.44 10.75 1.62
C LEU A 59 -6.37 11.65 2.42
N LEU A 60 -7.36 11.06 3.08
CA LEU A 60 -8.37 11.83 3.84
C LEU A 60 -7.83 12.42 5.13
N SER A 61 -6.79 11.81 5.70
CA SER A 61 -6.18 12.25 6.96
C SER A 61 -4.78 11.67 7.04
N ASP A 62 -4.04 12.05 8.07
CA ASP A 62 -2.75 11.44 8.35
C ASP A 62 -2.93 9.95 8.59
N CYS A 63 -2.06 9.16 7.98
CA CYS A 63 -2.16 7.70 8.00
C CYS A 63 -0.79 7.09 7.70
N ALA A 64 -0.71 5.77 7.72
CA ALA A 64 0.54 5.09 7.44
C ALA A 64 0.30 3.86 6.57
N VAL A 65 1.17 3.67 5.57
CA VAL A 65 1.24 2.42 4.82
C VAL A 65 1.96 1.41 5.70
N ASN A 66 1.35 0.25 5.92
CA ASN A 66 1.91 -0.79 6.77
C ASN A 66 2.58 -1.86 5.92
N LEU A 67 3.91 -1.79 5.80
CA LEU A 67 4.67 -2.73 4.97
C LEU A 67 4.98 -4.05 5.71
N ASP A 68 4.63 -4.16 6.99
CA ASP A 68 4.68 -5.44 7.69
C ASP A 68 3.49 -6.33 7.36
N ASN A 69 2.47 -5.79 6.72
CA ASN A 69 1.24 -6.52 6.43
C ASN A 69 0.93 -6.58 4.92
N ILE A 70 1.96 -6.82 4.15
CA ILE A 70 1.82 -7.00 2.70
C ILE A 70 1.00 -8.25 2.45
N GLN A 71 0.02 -8.16 1.55
CA GLN A 71 -0.85 -9.29 1.27
C GLN A 71 -1.33 -9.24 -0.18
N THR A 72 -1.85 -10.36 -0.64
CA THR A 72 -2.38 -10.51 -2.00
C THR A 72 -3.90 -10.55 -1.92
N ILE A 73 -4.56 -9.72 -2.71
CA ILE A 73 -6.03 -9.60 -2.70
C ILE A 73 -6.59 -9.73 -4.12
N PRO A 74 -7.86 -10.16 -4.26
CA PRO A 74 -8.49 -10.25 -5.58
C PRO A 74 -8.64 -8.87 -6.23
N LYS A 75 -8.13 -8.73 -7.45
CA LYS A 75 -8.22 -7.46 -8.19
C LYS A 75 -9.69 -7.05 -8.43
N ALA A 76 -10.54 -8.03 -8.70
CA ALA A 76 -11.96 -7.76 -9.00
C ALA A 76 -12.73 -7.18 -7.82
N ARG A 77 -12.19 -7.24 -6.60
CA ARG A 77 -12.83 -6.73 -5.39
C ARG A 77 -12.31 -5.37 -4.95
N MET A 78 -11.45 -4.76 -5.74
CA MET A 78 -10.98 -3.40 -5.47
C MET A 78 -12.13 -2.42 -5.58
N GLY A 79 -12.19 -1.48 -4.65
CA GLY A 79 -13.20 -0.43 -4.62
C GLY A 79 -12.74 0.83 -5.36
N PRO A 80 -13.28 2.00 -4.98
CA PRO A 80 -12.95 3.24 -5.68
C PRO A 80 -11.50 3.68 -5.50
N PHE A 81 -11.01 4.40 -6.51
CA PHE A 81 -9.69 5.03 -6.47
C PHE A 81 -9.63 6.12 -5.39
N VAL A 82 -8.52 6.21 -4.70
CA VAL A 82 -8.29 7.23 -3.67
C VAL A 82 -7.23 8.23 -4.12
N ALA A 83 -6.05 7.75 -4.49
CA ALA A 83 -4.89 8.60 -4.76
C ALA A 83 -3.83 7.83 -5.54
N HIS A 84 -2.86 8.57 -6.06
CA HIS A 84 -1.65 8.00 -6.67
C HIS A 84 -0.45 8.63 -5.97
N LEU A 85 0.41 7.81 -5.40
CA LEU A 85 1.58 8.30 -4.66
C LEU A 85 2.68 8.76 -5.60
N SER A 86 3.37 9.83 -5.19
CA SER A 86 4.51 10.37 -5.93
C SER A 86 5.66 9.37 -5.95
N ILE A 87 6.60 9.58 -6.89
CA ILE A 87 7.81 8.75 -6.97
C ILE A 87 8.62 8.87 -5.67
N ARG A 88 8.63 10.06 -5.04
CA ARG A 88 9.31 10.27 -3.76
C ARG A 88 8.74 9.35 -2.68
N ARG A 89 7.40 9.30 -2.59
CA ARG A 89 6.74 8.41 -1.62
C ARG A 89 6.99 6.94 -1.94
N MET A 90 7.00 6.58 -3.22
CA MET A 90 7.26 5.19 -3.61
C MET A 90 8.69 4.77 -3.30
N ARG A 91 9.66 5.69 -3.32
CA ARG A 91 11.03 5.39 -2.83
C ARG A 91 11.05 5.12 -1.34
N GLU A 92 10.25 5.85 -0.55
CA GLU A 92 10.12 5.58 0.88
C GLU A 92 9.48 4.22 1.11
N VAL A 93 8.47 3.87 0.29
CA VAL A 93 7.83 2.55 0.34
C VAL A 93 8.84 1.45 0.04
N LEU A 94 9.68 1.63 -0.99
CA LEU A 94 10.73 0.66 -1.32
C LEU A 94 11.64 0.41 -0.13
N SER A 95 12.13 1.48 0.50
CA SER A 95 13.01 1.36 1.67
C SER A 95 12.33 0.63 2.82
N ALA A 96 11.04 0.92 3.05
CA ALA A 96 10.28 0.26 4.12
C ALA A 96 10.06 -1.22 3.82
N ILE A 97 9.83 -1.60 2.54
CA ILE A 97 9.70 -2.99 2.14
C ILE A 97 11.01 -3.74 2.36
N GLU A 98 12.12 -3.16 1.94
CA GLU A 98 13.43 -3.78 2.11
C GLU A 98 13.72 -4.03 3.59
N PHE A 99 13.38 -3.08 4.43
CA PHE A 99 13.55 -3.24 5.87
C PHE A 99 12.59 -4.29 6.45
N ALA A 100 11.32 -4.21 6.08
CA ALA A 100 10.28 -5.10 6.61
C ALA A 100 10.56 -6.57 6.28
N LEU A 101 11.09 -6.84 5.09
CA LEU A 101 11.40 -8.20 4.63
C LEU A 101 12.84 -8.62 4.92
N GLY A 102 13.65 -7.73 5.47
CA GLY A 102 15.04 -8.03 5.79
C GLY A 102 15.95 -8.01 4.57
N PHE A 103 15.51 -7.48 3.43
CA PHE A 103 16.32 -7.41 2.22
C PHE A 103 17.39 -6.33 2.26
N ASP A 104 17.27 -5.37 3.16
CA ASP A 104 18.28 -4.35 3.37
C ASP A 104 19.62 -4.94 3.80
N SER A 105 19.60 -6.13 4.39
CA SER A 105 20.82 -6.84 4.82
C SER A 105 21.30 -7.88 3.79
N VAL A 106 20.58 -8.07 2.70
CA VAL A 106 20.94 -9.00 1.62
C VAL A 106 21.82 -8.26 0.63
N ARG A 107 23.10 -8.67 0.50
CA ARG A 107 24.06 -8.06 -0.42
C ARG A 107 24.92 -9.13 -1.07
#